data_ecb9ff3a52d7436b5d822809c4bf2317
#
_entry.id   ecb9ff3a52d7436b5d822809c4bf2317
#
_cell.length_a   1.000
_cell.length_b   1.000
_cell.length_c   1.000
_cell.angle_alpha   90.00
_cell.angle_beta   90.00
_cell.angle_gamma   90.00
#
_symmetry.space_group_name_H-M   'P 1'
#
loop_
_entity.id
_entity.type
_entity.pdbx_description
1 polymer ?
#
loop_
_entity_poly.entity_id
_entity_poly.type
_entity_poly.pdbx_seq_one_letter_code
_entity_poly.pdbx_strand_id
1 'polypeptide(L)'
;MWKKKIVLSFLFYLISALGISLTIQAGIGVSSFNAFNVTFATLTHLKVGTVTTAINFAFLGTCWLLDQQRKIQDYLIILVALIGFGFVINFFLYQLFGSLVFQNYLVKIVLFILGTIIAGIGTGQVVALGVLQFPIEKFCTLISERTRYSFQFYRYLVDIFCVSLALGLSIGYHSPIFVREGTVISLFLLVGRESGGNSVFYEYKSRNWNPNERISVFFK
;
A
#
# COMPACT_ATOMS: atom_id res chain seq x y z
N MET A 1 -10.15 13.01 21.26
CA MET A 1 -9.68 13.27 19.88
C MET A 1 -8.96 12.06 19.26
N TRP A 2 -8.11 11.34 19.96
CA TRP A 2 -7.30 10.22 19.42
C TRP A 2 -8.15 9.04 18.93
N LYS A 3 -9.15 8.59 19.69
CA LYS A 3 -10.07 7.52 19.31
C LYS A 3 -10.81 7.81 17.99
N LYS A 4 -11.25 9.05 17.77
CA LYS A 4 -11.89 9.46 16.51
C LYS A 4 -10.94 9.35 15.31
N LYS A 5 -9.66 9.72 15.48
CA LYS A 5 -8.64 9.58 14.42
C LYS A 5 -8.39 8.11 14.06
N ILE A 6 -8.34 7.20 15.05
CA ILE A 6 -8.17 5.75 14.79
C ILE A 6 -9.33 5.22 13.97
N VAL A 7 -10.57 5.48 14.38
CA VAL A 7 -11.76 5.01 13.66
C VAL A 7 -11.82 5.57 12.24
N LEU A 8 -11.50 6.85 12.07
CA LEU A 8 -11.49 7.49 10.77
C LEU A 8 -10.36 6.94 9.87
N SER A 9 -9.17 6.70 10.42
CA SER A 9 -8.07 6.06 9.69
C SER A 9 -8.43 4.66 9.25
N PHE A 10 -9.09 3.89 10.12
CA PHE A 10 -9.57 2.55 9.79
C PHE A 10 -10.61 2.57 8.66
N LEU A 11 -11.56 3.50 8.71
CA LEU A 11 -12.55 3.68 7.65
C LEU A 11 -11.90 3.99 6.30
N PHE A 12 -10.97 4.95 6.26
CA PHE A 12 -10.26 5.28 5.02
C PHE A 12 -9.35 4.13 4.54
N TYR A 13 -8.82 3.33 5.44
CA TYR A 13 -8.08 2.12 5.11
C TYR A 13 -8.98 1.10 4.36
N LEU A 14 -10.22 0.92 4.82
CA LEU A 14 -11.21 0.07 4.15
C LEU A 14 -11.70 0.67 2.81
N ILE A 15 -11.85 1.99 2.73
CA ILE A 15 -12.17 2.69 1.46
C ILE A 15 -11.03 2.47 0.44
N SER A 16 -9.78 2.50 0.89
CA SER A 16 -8.63 2.18 0.04
C SER A 16 -8.70 0.73 -0.49
N ALA A 17 -9.11 -0.23 0.36
CA ALA A 17 -9.29 -1.62 -0.05
C ALA A 17 -10.38 -1.77 -1.13
N LEU A 18 -11.50 -1.04 -1.00
CA LEU A 18 -12.53 -0.98 -2.03
C LEU A 18 -11.98 -0.47 -3.35
N GLY A 19 -11.26 0.65 -3.33
CA GLY A 19 -10.66 1.24 -4.54
C GLY A 19 -9.68 0.27 -5.22
N ILE A 20 -8.83 -0.40 -4.46
CA ILE A 20 -7.91 -1.42 -4.97
C ILE A 20 -8.69 -2.59 -5.58
N SER A 21 -9.75 -3.06 -4.95
CA SER A 21 -10.58 -4.15 -5.49
C SER A 21 -11.20 -3.77 -6.84
N LEU A 22 -11.65 -2.52 -7.01
CA LEU A 22 -12.16 -2.02 -8.29
C LEU A 22 -11.08 -1.99 -9.37
N THR A 23 -9.85 -1.57 -9.05
CA THR A 23 -8.75 -1.56 -10.03
C THR A 23 -8.37 -2.98 -10.47
N ILE A 24 -8.40 -3.95 -9.55
CA ILE A 24 -8.15 -5.37 -9.87
C ILE A 24 -9.27 -5.91 -10.75
N GLN A 25 -10.53 -5.63 -10.43
CA GLN A 25 -11.70 -6.08 -11.20
C GLN A 25 -11.76 -5.48 -12.61
N ALA A 26 -11.24 -4.26 -12.80
CA ALA A 26 -11.15 -3.63 -14.11
C ALA A 26 -10.32 -4.43 -15.12
N GLY A 27 -9.29 -5.16 -14.67
CA GLY A 27 -8.51 -6.09 -15.48
C GLY A 27 -7.65 -5.45 -16.57
N ILE A 28 -7.33 -4.14 -16.47
CA ILE A 28 -6.45 -3.41 -17.41
C ILE A 28 -5.07 -3.10 -16.83
N GLY A 29 -4.74 -3.75 -15.70
CA GLY A 29 -3.54 -3.53 -14.92
C GLY A 29 -3.90 -3.00 -13.54
N VAL A 30 -2.93 -3.05 -12.63
CA VAL A 30 -3.07 -2.62 -11.24
C VAL A 30 -1.77 -1.96 -10.79
N SER A 31 -1.75 -1.32 -9.60
CA SER A 31 -0.50 -0.74 -9.09
C SER A 31 0.60 -1.81 -8.93
N SER A 32 1.85 -1.41 -8.97
CA SER A 32 3.05 -2.28 -8.92
C SER A 32 2.98 -3.33 -7.82
N PHE A 33 2.69 -2.91 -6.61
CA PHE A 33 2.56 -3.78 -5.45
C PHE A 33 1.37 -4.73 -5.57
N ASN A 34 0.23 -4.24 -6.08
CA ASN A 34 -0.95 -5.08 -6.29
C ASN A 34 -0.75 -6.05 -7.46
N ALA A 35 0.02 -5.69 -8.50
CA ALA A 35 0.37 -6.61 -9.59
C ALA A 35 1.13 -7.82 -9.05
N PHE A 36 2.11 -7.60 -8.18
CA PHE A 36 2.82 -8.67 -7.50
C PHE A 36 1.87 -9.54 -6.64
N ASN A 37 1.01 -8.91 -5.82
CA ASN A 37 0.05 -9.64 -4.99
C ASN A 37 -0.91 -10.50 -5.80
N VAL A 38 -1.46 -9.96 -6.91
CA VAL A 38 -2.40 -10.69 -7.79
C VAL A 38 -1.68 -11.82 -8.51
N THR A 39 -0.47 -11.59 -9.05
CA THR A 39 0.33 -12.63 -9.69
C THR A 39 0.61 -13.76 -8.72
N PHE A 40 1.08 -13.44 -7.51
CA PHE A 40 1.38 -14.45 -6.50
C PHE A 40 0.12 -15.21 -6.04
N ALA A 41 -1.01 -14.52 -5.90
CA ALA A 41 -2.30 -15.12 -5.58
C ALA A 41 -2.74 -16.11 -6.66
N THR A 42 -2.59 -15.74 -7.93
CA THR A 42 -2.93 -16.61 -9.07
C THR A 42 -2.07 -17.87 -9.10
N LEU A 43 -0.76 -17.74 -8.86
CA LEU A 43 0.17 -18.87 -8.85
C LEU A 43 -0.04 -19.83 -7.68
N THR A 44 -0.40 -19.30 -6.52
CA THR A 44 -0.61 -20.09 -5.30
C THR A 44 -2.07 -20.58 -5.14
N HIS A 45 -2.97 -20.19 -6.06
CA HIS A 45 -4.40 -20.44 -5.96
C HIS A 45 -5.05 -19.92 -4.66
N LEU A 46 -4.43 -18.91 -4.04
CA LEU A 46 -4.95 -18.24 -2.85
C LEU A 46 -5.76 -17.00 -3.23
N LYS A 47 -6.61 -16.55 -2.32
CA LYS A 47 -7.35 -15.29 -2.49
C LYS A 47 -6.41 -14.09 -2.41
N VAL A 48 -6.61 -13.09 -3.29
CA VAL A 48 -5.76 -11.89 -3.38
C VAL A 48 -5.62 -11.17 -2.04
N GLY A 49 -6.70 -10.94 -1.32
CA GLY A 49 -6.65 -10.27 -0.02
C GLY A 49 -5.85 -11.06 1.03
N THR A 50 -5.88 -12.40 0.98
CA THR A 50 -5.06 -13.25 1.87
C THR A 50 -3.57 -13.08 1.57
N VAL A 51 -3.20 -13.13 0.30
CA VAL A 51 -1.82 -12.90 -0.14
C VAL A 51 -1.35 -11.49 0.20
N THR A 52 -2.20 -10.48 -0.07
CA THR A 52 -1.91 -9.09 0.28
C THR A 52 -1.65 -8.94 1.78
N THR A 53 -2.46 -9.58 2.63
CA THR A 53 -2.26 -9.58 4.08
C THR A 53 -0.94 -10.24 4.46
N ALA A 54 -0.64 -11.42 3.91
CA ALA A 54 0.59 -12.16 4.21
C ALA A 54 1.85 -11.36 3.83
N ILE A 55 1.87 -10.75 2.65
CA ILE A 55 3.00 -9.93 2.18
C ILE A 55 3.16 -8.68 3.06
N ASN A 56 2.05 -8.02 3.40
CA ASN A 56 2.08 -6.87 4.31
C ASN A 56 2.53 -7.27 5.73
N PHE A 57 2.23 -8.48 6.20
CA PHE A 57 2.78 -9.00 7.46
C PHE A 57 4.29 -9.16 7.39
N ALA A 58 4.83 -9.65 6.28
CA ALA A 58 6.28 -9.74 6.09
C ALA A 58 6.93 -8.35 6.16
N PHE A 59 6.34 -7.35 5.46
CA PHE A 59 6.81 -5.96 5.57
C PHE A 59 6.69 -5.40 6.99
N LEU A 60 5.58 -5.69 7.69
CA LEU A 60 5.39 -5.23 9.08
C LEU A 60 6.41 -5.85 10.03
N GLY A 61 6.73 -7.15 9.85
CA GLY A 61 7.80 -7.84 10.59
C GLY A 61 9.16 -7.21 10.34
N THR A 62 9.48 -6.88 9.08
CA THR A 62 10.70 -6.16 8.73
C THR A 62 10.73 -4.77 9.36
N CYS A 63 9.60 -4.05 9.37
CA CYS A 63 9.48 -2.77 10.06
C CYS A 63 9.75 -2.90 11.56
N TRP A 64 9.22 -3.96 12.20
CA TRP A 64 9.46 -4.22 13.62
C TRP A 64 10.94 -4.43 13.94
N LEU A 65 11.67 -5.10 13.06
CA LEU A 65 13.13 -5.30 13.23
C LEU A 65 13.91 -4.00 13.01
N LEU A 66 13.45 -3.17 12.09
CA LEU A 66 14.11 -1.91 11.77
C LEU A 66 13.75 -0.77 12.73
N ASP A 67 12.58 -0.77 13.35
CA ASP A 67 12.09 0.33 14.18
C ASP A 67 12.74 0.30 15.58
N GLN A 68 13.51 1.34 15.91
CA GLN A 68 14.15 1.47 17.23
C GLN A 68 13.17 1.87 18.32
N GLN A 69 12.08 2.58 18.00
CA GLN A 69 11.11 3.09 18.97
C GLN A 69 9.97 2.12 19.30
N ARG A 70 9.81 1.04 18.57
CA ARG A 70 8.94 -0.14 18.75
C ARG A 70 7.72 0.06 19.65
N LYS A 71 6.83 0.98 19.32
CA LYS A 71 5.58 1.14 20.08
C LYS A 71 4.62 0.00 19.75
N ILE A 72 4.51 -0.98 20.62
CA ILE A 72 3.66 -2.19 20.43
C ILE A 72 2.23 -1.82 20.04
N GLN A 73 1.68 -0.77 20.66
CA GLN A 73 0.31 -0.33 20.38
C GLN A 73 0.09 0.05 18.90
N ASP A 74 1.04 0.78 18.29
CA ASP A 74 0.94 1.19 16.89
C ASP A 74 0.99 -0.03 15.95
N TYR A 75 1.86 -1.01 16.25
CA TYR A 75 1.95 -2.24 15.48
C TYR A 75 0.71 -3.12 15.60
N LEU A 76 0.10 -3.21 16.80
CA LEU A 76 -1.14 -3.94 17.01
C LEU A 76 -2.31 -3.32 16.23
N ILE A 77 -2.41 -1.98 16.21
CA ILE A 77 -3.44 -1.27 15.44
C ILE A 77 -3.26 -1.53 13.94
N ILE A 78 -2.03 -1.46 13.43
CA ILE A 78 -1.72 -1.76 12.03
C ILE A 78 -2.07 -3.23 11.71
N LEU A 79 -1.75 -4.17 12.59
CA LEU A 79 -2.02 -5.59 12.43
C LEU A 79 -3.52 -5.87 12.30
N VAL A 80 -4.35 -5.30 13.16
CA VAL A 80 -5.81 -5.41 13.08
C VAL A 80 -6.34 -4.80 11.78
N ALA A 81 -5.81 -3.62 11.40
CA ALA A 81 -6.19 -2.95 10.16
C ALA A 81 -5.84 -3.78 8.92
N LEU A 82 -4.69 -4.47 8.90
CA LEU A 82 -4.28 -5.35 7.80
C LEU A 82 -5.20 -6.55 7.61
N ILE A 83 -5.60 -7.18 8.70
CA ILE A 83 -6.56 -8.31 8.64
C ILE A 83 -7.88 -7.83 8.04
N GLY A 84 -8.40 -6.70 8.52
CA GLY A 84 -9.61 -6.08 7.98
C GLY A 84 -9.47 -5.73 6.49
N PHE A 85 -8.32 -5.18 6.09
CA PHE A 85 -8.01 -4.81 4.72
C PHE A 85 -8.07 -6.00 3.76
N GLY A 86 -7.38 -7.09 4.09
CA GLY A 86 -7.40 -8.30 3.28
C GLY A 86 -8.78 -8.96 3.23
N PHE A 87 -9.52 -8.93 4.33
CA PHE A 87 -10.90 -9.41 4.36
C PHE A 87 -11.80 -8.60 3.41
N VAL A 88 -11.69 -7.27 3.44
CA VAL A 88 -12.47 -6.38 2.56
C VAL A 88 -12.11 -6.58 1.10
N ILE A 89 -10.83 -6.73 0.75
CA ILE A 89 -10.41 -7.06 -0.62
C ILE A 89 -11.05 -8.39 -1.06
N ASN A 90 -10.99 -9.43 -0.23
CA ASN A 90 -11.58 -10.72 -0.57
C ASN A 90 -13.10 -10.64 -0.72
N PHE A 91 -13.76 -9.89 0.16
CA PHE A 91 -15.22 -9.69 0.10
C PHE A 91 -15.62 -9.01 -1.23
N PHE A 92 -14.98 -7.92 -1.59
CA PHE A 92 -15.32 -7.22 -2.83
C PHE A 92 -14.98 -8.03 -4.08
N LEU A 93 -13.80 -8.65 -4.15
CA LEU A 93 -13.38 -9.37 -5.34
C LEU A 93 -14.17 -10.67 -5.58
N TYR A 94 -14.46 -11.42 -4.53
CA TYR A 94 -15.01 -12.77 -4.69
C TYR A 94 -16.51 -12.88 -4.35
N GLN A 95 -17.05 -11.98 -3.54
CA GLN A 95 -18.47 -12.02 -3.18
C GLN A 95 -19.28 -10.95 -3.92
N LEU A 96 -18.82 -9.71 -3.98
CA LEU A 96 -19.57 -8.63 -4.60
C LEU A 96 -19.31 -8.52 -6.11
N PHE A 97 -18.07 -8.58 -6.53
CA PHE A 97 -17.68 -8.41 -7.94
C PHE A 97 -17.40 -9.73 -8.65
N GLY A 98 -17.43 -10.88 -7.95
CA GLY A 98 -17.01 -12.17 -8.50
C GLY A 98 -17.81 -12.64 -9.73
N SER A 99 -19.07 -12.22 -9.85
CA SER A 99 -19.91 -12.51 -11.02
C SER A 99 -19.89 -11.43 -12.11
N LEU A 100 -19.25 -10.27 -11.86
CA LEU A 100 -19.24 -9.15 -12.79
C LEU A 100 -18.10 -9.30 -13.79
N VAL A 101 -18.43 -9.62 -15.02
CA VAL A 101 -17.48 -9.66 -16.14
C VAL A 101 -17.74 -8.47 -17.04
N PHE A 102 -16.82 -7.53 -17.07
CA PHE A 102 -16.91 -6.36 -17.94
C PHE A 102 -16.26 -6.67 -19.28
N GLN A 103 -17.04 -6.72 -20.35
CA GLN A 103 -16.52 -6.96 -21.72
C GLN A 103 -16.08 -5.65 -22.39
N ASN A 104 -16.79 -4.56 -22.13
CA ASN A 104 -16.50 -3.27 -22.76
C ASN A 104 -15.24 -2.63 -22.15
N TYR A 105 -14.25 -2.35 -22.99
CA TYR A 105 -12.98 -1.77 -22.58
C TYR A 105 -13.13 -0.35 -21.96
N LEU A 106 -14.09 0.45 -22.45
CA LEU A 106 -14.37 1.77 -21.89
C LEU A 106 -14.87 1.66 -20.43
N VAL A 107 -15.72 0.69 -20.14
CA VAL A 107 -16.18 0.43 -18.76
C VAL A 107 -15.01 0.03 -17.85
N LYS A 108 -14.08 -0.79 -18.35
CA LYS A 108 -12.87 -1.15 -17.62
C LYS A 108 -12.00 0.06 -17.29
N ILE A 109 -11.81 0.98 -18.25
CA ILE A 109 -11.07 2.23 -18.03
C ILE A 109 -11.76 3.08 -16.95
N VAL A 110 -13.06 3.28 -17.03
CA VAL A 110 -13.83 4.06 -16.05
C VAL A 110 -13.72 3.45 -14.67
N LEU A 111 -13.88 2.12 -14.55
CA LEU A 111 -13.72 1.40 -13.27
C LEU A 111 -12.31 1.54 -12.70
N PHE A 112 -11.29 1.45 -13.55
CA PHE A 112 -9.90 1.63 -13.14
C PHE A 112 -9.65 3.05 -12.61
N ILE A 113 -10.13 4.07 -13.32
CA ILE A 113 -9.98 5.47 -12.91
C ILE A 113 -10.70 5.71 -11.58
N LEU A 114 -11.97 5.28 -11.47
CA LEU A 114 -12.74 5.40 -10.22
C LEU A 114 -12.06 4.65 -9.06
N GLY A 115 -11.61 3.42 -9.30
CA GLY A 115 -10.88 2.64 -8.31
C GLY A 115 -9.60 3.33 -7.85
N THR A 116 -8.84 3.89 -8.79
CA THR A 116 -7.59 4.63 -8.51
C THR A 116 -7.85 5.89 -7.70
N ILE A 117 -8.92 6.64 -8.03
CA ILE A 117 -9.32 7.84 -7.28
C ILE A 117 -9.73 7.46 -5.85
N ILE A 118 -10.59 6.45 -5.68
CA ILE A 118 -11.06 5.99 -4.37
C ILE A 118 -9.88 5.48 -3.54
N ALA A 119 -9.02 4.64 -4.10
CA ALA A 119 -7.82 4.14 -3.42
C ALA A 119 -6.90 5.30 -3.01
N GLY A 120 -6.67 6.24 -3.91
CA GLY A 120 -5.82 7.40 -3.66
C GLY A 120 -6.38 8.35 -2.59
N ILE A 121 -7.70 8.57 -2.54
CA ILE A 121 -8.34 9.35 -1.46
C ILE A 121 -8.18 8.60 -0.14
N GLY A 122 -8.51 7.29 -0.11
CA GLY A 122 -8.38 6.47 1.08
C GLY A 122 -6.95 6.48 1.63
N THR A 123 -5.96 6.18 0.79
CA THR A 123 -4.55 6.16 1.17
C THR A 123 -4.06 7.54 1.63
N GLY A 124 -4.41 8.61 0.90
CA GLY A 124 -4.02 9.97 1.25
C GLY A 124 -4.57 10.42 2.60
N GLN A 125 -5.82 10.07 2.93
CA GLN A 125 -6.41 10.39 4.24
C GLN A 125 -5.80 9.56 5.38
N VAL A 126 -5.47 8.28 5.14
CA VAL A 126 -4.75 7.45 6.12
C VAL A 126 -3.42 8.11 6.49
N VAL A 127 -2.65 8.55 5.49
CA VAL A 127 -1.36 9.24 5.69
C VAL A 127 -1.57 10.57 6.41
N ALA A 128 -2.56 11.38 6.01
CA ALA A 128 -2.85 12.69 6.62
C ALA A 128 -3.26 12.61 8.10
N LEU A 129 -3.98 11.54 8.49
CA LEU A 129 -4.36 11.32 9.88
C LEU A 129 -3.18 10.89 10.78
N GLY A 130 -2.14 10.29 10.19
CA GLY A 130 -0.88 9.95 10.85
C GLY A 130 -0.97 8.89 11.95
N VAL A 131 -2.09 8.12 11.99
CA VAL A 131 -2.31 7.07 13.02
C VAL A 131 -2.01 5.69 12.46
N LEU A 132 -2.45 5.42 11.24
CA LEU A 132 -2.16 4.19 10.51
C LEU A 132 -1.19 4.48 9.37
N GLN A 133 -0.36 3.52 9.06
CA GLN A 133 0.51 3.53 7.89
C GLN A 133 0.44 2.17 7.20
N PHE A 134 0.48 2.16 5.88
CA PHE A 134 0.65 0.90 5.16
C PHE A 134 2.06 0.37 5.41
N PRO A 135 2.24 -0.95 5.66
CA PRO A 135 3.55 -1.50 6.01
C PRO A 135 4.66 -1.21 5.01
N ILE A 136 4.33 -1.21 3.72
CA ILE A 136 5.29 -0.88 2.65
C ILE A 136 5.77 0.57 2.73
N GLU A 137 4.86 1.51 3.05
CA GLU A 137 5.20 2.94 3.23
C GLU A 137 6.01 3.13 4.50
N LYS A 138 5.62 2.47 5.60
CA LYS A 138 6.38 2.48 6.86
C LYS A 138 7.80 1.94 6.66
N PHE A 139 7.95 0.86 5.89
CA PHE A 139 9.25 0.29 5.53
C PHE A 139 10.12 1.30 4.77
N CYS A 140 9.58 1.94 3.72
CA CYS A 140 10.30 2.96 2.97
C CYS A 140 10.70 4.16 3.85
N THR A 141 9.81 4.58 4.76
CA THR A 141 10.10 5.66 5.71
C THR A 141 11.24 5.30 6.65
N LEU A 142 11.20 4.11 7.28
CA LEU A 142 12.22 3.66 8.22
C LEU A 142 13.60 3.52 7.56
N ILE A 143 13.66 3.05 6.32
CA ILE A 143 14.93 2.97 5.59
C ILE A 143 15.42 4.36 5.20
N SER A 144 14.54 5.25 4.72
CA SER A 144 14.94 6.61 4.34
C SER A 144 15.46 7.42 5.54
N GLU A 145 14.97 7.19 6.75
CA GLU A 145 15.47 7.81 7.97
C GLU A 145 16.88 7.33 8.37
N ARG A 146 17.29 6.14 7.90
CA ARG A 146 18.61 5.54 8.22
C ARG A 146 19.66 5.75 7.14
N THR A 147 19.24 6.18 5.97
CA THR A 147 20.09 6.31 4.79
C THR A 147 20.07 7.74 4.28
N ARG A 148 20.87 8.02 3.25
CA ARG A 148 20.94 9.34 2.60
C ARG A 148 19.91 9.53 1.49
N TYR A 149 19.18 8.47 1.15
CA TYR A 149 18.22 8.52 0.05
C TYR A 149 16.80 8.87 0.56
N SER A 150 16.01 9.50 -0.32
CA SER A 150 14.65 9.95 0.00
C SER A 150 13.67 8.77 0.10
N PHE A 151 12.53 8.99 0.76
CA PHE A 151 11.39 8.07 0.78
C PHE A 151 10.96 7.67 -0.64
N GLN A 152 10.89 8.64 -1.56
CA GLN A 152 10.51 8.40 -2.95
C GLN A 152 11.44 7.43 -3.66
N PHE A 153 12.75 7.54 -3.43
CA PHE A 153 13.73 6.62 -4.01
C PHE A 153 13.44 5.18 -3.60
N TYR A 154 13.22 4.92 -2.30
CA TYR A 154 12.91 3.57 -1.83
C TYR A 154 11.54 3.09 -2.30
N ARG A 155 10.55 3.98 -2.39
CA ARG A 155 9.23 3.64 -2.89
C ARG A 155 9.29 3.20 -4.36
N TYR A 156 9.99 3.96 -5.22
CA TYR A 156 10.23 3.55 -6.60
C TYR A 156 11.02 2.25 -6.72
N LEU A 157 12.03 2.05 -5.89
CA LEU A 157 12.82 0.82 -5.88
C LEU A 157 11.96 -0.40 -5.54
N VAL A 158 11.10 -0.30 -4.54
CA VAL A 158 10.15 -1.36 -4.19
C VAL A 158 9.14 -1.58 -5.32
N ASP A 159 8.64 -0.53 -5.96
CA ASP A 159 7.71 -0.65 -7.08
C ASP A 159 8.35 -1.35 -8.28
N ILE A 160 9.59 -0.98 -8.65
CA ILE A 160 10.35 -1.65 -9.71
C ILE A 160 10.59 -3.12 -9.36
N PHE A 161 10.94 -3.42 -8.12
CA PHE A 161 11.14 -4.79 -7.64
C PHE A 161 9.86 -5.61 -7.73
N CYS A 162 8.71 -5.07 -7.29
CA CYS A 162 7.42 -5.73 -7.39
C CYS A 162 7.01 -6.00 -8.84
N VAL A 163 7.20 -5.02 -9.74
CA VAL A 163 6.90 -5.20 -11.17
C VAL A 163 7.82 -6.26 -11.78
N SER A 164 9.11 -6.22 -11.49
CA SER A 164 10.07 -7.21 -12.00
C SER A 164 9.74 -8.62 -11.53
N LEU A 165 9.38 -8.79 -10.25
CA LEU A 165 8.93 -10.08 -9.72
C LEU A 165 7.61 -10.53 -10.35
N ALA A 166 6.62 -9.64 -10.49
CA ALA A 166 5.35 -9.96 -11.10
C ALA A 166 5.53 -10.45 -12.55
N LEU A 167 6.34 -9.74 -13.34
CA LEU A 167 6.64 -10.13 -14.72
C LEU A 167 7.45 -11.43 -14.78
N GLY A 168 8.50 -11.55 -13.98
CA GLY A 168 9.34 -12.75 -13.94
C GLY A 168 8.54 -14.00 -13.57
N LEU A 169 7.68 -13.91 -12.57
CA LEU A 169 6.79 -15.00 -12.18
C LEU A 169 5.74 -15.31 -13.25
N SER A 170 5.10 -14.29 -13.84
CA SER A 170 4.10 -14.49 -14.89
C SER A 170 4.70 -15.18 -16.11
N ILE A 171 5.89 -14.77 -16.56
CA ILE A 171 6.59 -15.38 -17.69
C ILE A 171 7.08 -16.78 -17.35
N GLY A 172 7.72 -16.96 -16.18
CA GLY A 172 8.30 -18.25 -15.78
C GLY A 172 7.27 -19.36 -15.58
N TYR A 173 6.08 -19.02 -15.13
CA TYR A 173 4.99 -19.98 -14.90
C TYR A 173 3.87 -19.92 -15.95
N HIS A 174 4.05 -19.20 -17.07
CA HIS A 174 3.04 -19.03 -18.13
C HIS A 174 1.67 -18.57 -17.61
N SER A 175 1.67 -17.69 -16.61
CA SER A 175 0.45 -17.18 -15.98
C SER A 175 0.05 -15.80 -16.55
N PRO A 176 -1.20 -15.37 -16.37
CA PRO A 176 -1.65 -14.07 -16.87
C PRO A 176 -0.77 -12.91 -16.38
N ILE A 177 -0.47 -11.97 -17.29
CA ILE A 177 0.30 -10.76 -16.97
C ILE A 177 -0.64 -9.69 -16.44
N PHE A 178 -0.44 -9.29 -15.17
CA PHE A 178 -1.23 -8.25 -14.50
C PHE A 178 -0.56 -6.86 -14.56
N VAL A 179 0.69 -6.80 -14.99
CA VAL A 179 1.42 -5.54 -15.27
C VAL A 179 1.02 -5.08 -16.68
N ARG A 180 0.16 -4.07 -16.76
CA ARG A 180 -0.41 -3.55 -18.00
C ARG A 180 -0.42 -2.03 -17.98
N GLU A 181 -1.16 -1.41 -18.93
CA GLU A 181 -1.27 0.03 -19.11
C GLU A 181 -1.62 0.76 -17.79
N GLY A 182 -2.57 0.20 -17.02
CA GLY A 182 -2.97 0.72 -15.72
C GLY A 182 -1.84 0.74 -14.70
N THR A 183 -0.89 -0.19 -14.76
CA THR A 183 0.27 -0.22 -13.87
C THR A 183 1.20 0.97 -14.13
N VAL A 184 1.44 1.30 -15.39
CA VAL A 184 2.25 2.46 -15.78
C VAL A 184 1.58 3.75 -15.32
N ILE A 185 0.27 3.89 -15.55
CA ILE A 185 -0.50 5.06 -15.12
C ILE A 185 -0.46 5.19 -13.59
N SER A 186 -0.64 4.10 -12.86
CA SER A 186 -0.64 4.12 -11.39
C SER A 186 0.73 4.47 -10.80
N LEU A 187 1.84 4.07 -11.42
CA LEU A 187 3.19 4.45 -11.00
C LEU A 187 3.37 5.97 -10.96
N PHE A 188 2.92 6.67 -12.00
CA PHE A 188 3.02 8.13 -12.05
C PHE A 188 2.02 8.82 -11.10
N LEU A 189 0.78 8.34 -11.02
CA LEU A 189 -0.27 8.98 -10.25
C LEU A 189 -0.12 8.78 -8.73
N LEU A 190 0.17 7.56 -8.28
CA LEU A 190 0.21 7.24 -6.85
C LEU A 190 1.48 7.78 -6.19
N VAL A 191 2.64 7.62 -6.81
CA VAL A 191 3.90 8.09 -6.24
C VAL A 191 3.97 9.62 -6.22
N GLY A 192 3.48 10.30 -7.25
CA GLY A 192 3.37 11.77 -7.26
C GLY A 192 2.48 12.31 -6.12
N ARG A 193 1.41 11.59 -5.76
CA ARG A 193 0.49 11.99 -4.71
C ARG A 193 0.99 11.63 -3.30
N GLU A 194 1.64 10.49 -3.13
CA GLU A 194 2.28 10.11 -1.87
C GLU A 194 3.43 11.07 -1.51
N SER A 195 4.13 11.62 -2.50
CA SER A 195 5.18 12.62 -2.26
C SER A 195 4.62 13.92 -1.67
N GLY A 196 3.43 14.35 -2.10
CA GLY A 196 2.72 15.50 -1.53
C GLY A 196 2.25 15.26 -0.09
N GLY A 197 1.67 14.09 0.20
CA GLY A 197 1.24 13.70 1.55
C GLY A 197 2.41 13.55 2.52
N ASN A 198 3.50 12.94 2.07
CA ASN A 198 4.70 12.79 2.87
C ASN A 198 5.46 14.11 3.08
N SER A 199 5.44 15.05 2.13
CA SER A 199 6.02 16.38 2.36
C SER A 199 5.33 17.09 3.53
N VAL A 200 4.01 16.98 3.64
CA VAL A 200 3.23 17.51 4.79
C VAL A 200 3.59 16.77 6.09
N PHE A 201 3.80 15.45 6.04
CA PHE A 201 4.22 14.68 7.22
C PHE A 201 5.65 15.02 7.65
N TYR A 202 6.58 15.14 6.70
CA TYR A 202 7.95 15.58 6.98
C TYR A 202 7.99 17.03 7.45
N GLU A 203 7.17 17.91 6.91
CA GLU A 203 7.06 19.30 7.33
C GLU A 203 6.48 19.40 8.76
N TYR A 204 5.47 18.60 9.09
CA TYR A 204 4.93 18.50 10.46
C TYR A 204 5.98 17.95 11.43
N LYS A 205 6.73 16.90 11.04
CA LYS A 205 7.81 16.33 11.86
C LYS A 205 8.98 17.29 12.00
N SER A 206 9.33 18.05 10.95
CA SER A 206 10.41 19.05 11.01
C SER A 206 10.06 20.27 11.86
N ARG A 207 8.80 20.71 11.87
CA ARG A 207 8.31 21.81 12.74
C ARG A 207 8.30 21.43 14.22
N ASN A 208 8.09 20.15 14.54
CA ASN A 208 8.09 19.63 15.92
C ASN A 208 9.43 18.95 16.30
N TRP A 209 10.46 19.10 15.45
CA TRP A 209 11.75 18.49 15.65
C TRP A 209 12.61 19.30 16.60
N ASN A 210 12.97 18.70 17.74
CA ASN A 210 13.90 19.29 18.71
C ASN A 210 15.33 18.76 18.44
N PRO A 211 16.26 19.59 17.95
CA PRO A 211 17.62 19.15 17.63
C PRO A 211 18.40 18.60 18.82
N ASN A 212 17.99 18.91 20.05
CA ASN A 212 18.67 18.46 21.27
C ASN A 212 18.40 17.00 21.65
N GLU A 213 17.39 16.33 21.06
CA GLU A 213 17.13 14.92 21.34
C GLU A 213 18.08 13.96 20.58
N ARG A 214 18.72 14.41 19.52
CA ARG A 214 19.67 13.57 18.74
C ARG A 214 21.00 13.32 19.46
N ILE A 215 21.44 14.24 20.30
CA ILE A 215 22.75 14.14 20.95
C ILE A 215 22.76 13.12 22.09
N SER A 216 21.59 12.86 22.71
CA SER A 216 21.48 11.92 23.82
C SER A 216 21.41 10.43 23.39
N VAL A 217 21.12 10.13 22.12
CA VAL A 217 20.98 8.76 21.62
C VAL A 217 22.31 8.20 21.09
N PHE A 218 23.29 9.06 20.75
CA PHE A 218 24.61 8.65 20.27
C PHE A 218 25.63 8.38 21.39
N PHE A 219 25.29 8.69 22.66
CA PHE A 219 26.17 8.52 23.82
C PHE A 219 25.60 7.60 24.92
N LYS A 220 24.71 6.67 24.56
CA LYS A 220 24.31 5.57 25.45
C LYS A 220 24.55 4.21 24.80
#